data_51a9b4d2bc9050431a910e8507f613d0
#
_entry.id   51a9b4d2bc9050431a910e8507f613d0
#
_cell.length_a   1.000
_cell.length_b   1.000
_cell.length_c   1.000
_cell.angle_alpha   90.00
_cell.angle_beta   90.00
_cell.angle_gamma   90.00
#
_symmetry.space_group_name_H-M   'P 1'
#
loop_
_entity.id
_entity.type
_entity.pdbx_description
1 polymer ?
#
loop_
_entity_poly.entity_id
_entity_poly.type
_entity_poly.pdbx_seq_one_letter_code
_entity_poly.pdbx_strand_id
1 'polypeptide(L)'
;RGLGDVYKRQSVFSDLNQLNDISMKPAYATVCGITKDELVETFTPEIDNLGEKNGLTFDETVCRLTALYDGYHFEESAEGVFNPFSLLNVFDSYKFDNYWFQTGTPTYLVDLLKQSDYDLRLLIDGVEVQASAFSEYRAEIRNPLPMIYQSGYLTIKGYDKEVSLYTLGFPNDEVRYGFLNFLIPYYTEVSDAETGFYIVKFMRELRSGNVDAFMERLKVFFAGMPYELSENTERHYQAIFYVVFTLMGQFVETEVRSARGRADAVVKTKDFIFVFEFKLNGTAEEALKQIDEKGYLIPYTLDGRKLVRVGVNFSKEKRNIDSVSYTHLTL
;
A
#
# COMPACT_ATOMS: atom_id res chain seq x y z
N ARG A 1 12.72 7.82 38.96
CA ARG A 1 11.95 9.01 38.48
C ARG A 1 11.29 8.82 37.10
N GLY A 2 11.25 7.65 36.47
CA GLY A 2 10.71 7.45 35.09
C GLY A 2 9.28 6.89 35.02
N LEU A 3 8.85 6.06 35.96
CA LEU A 3 7.54 5.41 35.92
C LEU A 3 6.37 6.31 36.37
N GLY A 4 6.63 7.31 37.22
CA GLY A 4 5.60 8.25 37.69
C GLY A 4 5.13 9.25 36.62
N ASP A 5 5.99 9.61 35.66
CA ASP A 5 5.65 10.61 34.65
C ASP A 5 4.80 10.01 33.50
N VAL A 6 4.93 8.73 33.21
CA VAL A 6 4.08 8.05 32.22
C VAL A 6 2.66 7.85 32.79
N TYR A 7 2.54 7.52 34.07
CA TYR A 7 1.22 7.47 34.74
C TYR A 7 0.56 8.86 34.85
N LYS A 8 1.34 9.93 35.03
CA LYS A 8 0.82 11.31 35.06
C LYS A 8 0.29 11.79 33.70
N ARG A 9 0.86 11.32 32.60
CA ARG A 9 0.32 11.64 31.26
C ARG A 9 -1.01 10.94 30.96
N GLN A 10 -1.27 9.77 31.51
CA GLN A 10 -2.61 9.15 31.46
C GLN A 10 -3.61 9.88 32.35
N SER A 11 -3.16 10.60 33.38
CA SER A 11 -4.03 11.33 34.32
C SER A 11 -4.28 12.77 33.93
N VAL A 12 -3.60 13.36 32.93
CA VAL A 12 -3.90 14.70 32.45
C VAL A 12 -5.34 14.81 31.96
N PHE A 13 -5.88 13.75 31.37
CA PHE A 13 -7.30 13.70 31.00
C PHE A 13 -8.23 13.30 32.17
N SER A 14 -7.74 12.63 33.21
CA SER A 14 -8.56 12.26 34.38
C SER A 14 -8.82 13.45 35.33
N ASP A 15 -7.94 14.46 35.31
CA ASP A 15 -8.12 15.69 36.10
C ASP A 15 -8.98 16.74 35.38
N LEU A 16 -9.28 16.54 34.09
CA LEU A 16 -10.09 17.41 33.27
C LEU A 16 -11.42 16.71 32.90
N ASN A 17 -12.19 16.32 33.90
CA ASN A 17 -13.49 15.64 33.73
C ASN A 17 -14.51 16.39 32.88
N GLN A 18 -14.23 17.64 32.53
CA GLN A 18 -15.07 18.50 31.70
C GLN A 18 -14.70 18.46 30.19
N LEU A 19 -13.61 17.79 29.81
CA LEU A 19 -13.29 17.62 28.40
C LEU A 19 -14.24 16.60 27.79
N ASN A 20 -14.85 17.01 26.69
CA ASN A 20 -15.66 16.11 25.89
C ASN A 20 -14.80 15.54 24.77
N ASP A 21 -14.54 14.23 24.80
CA ASP A 21 -13.89 13.55 23.71
C ASP A 21 -14.84 13.50 22.51
N ILE A 22 -14.44 14.17 21.43
CA ILE A 22 -15.19 14.25 20.17
C ILE A 22 -14.66 13.26 19.11
N SER A 23 -13.60 12.51 19.43
CA SER A 23 -13.07 11.48 18.54
C SER A 23 -14.16 10.47 18.18
N MET A 24 -14.23 10.10 16.92
CA MET A 24 -15.21 9.13 16.39
C MET A 24 -16.69 9.52 16.62
N LYS A 25 -16.98 10.83 16.83
CA LYS A 25 -18.38 11.30 16.88
C LYS A 25 -18.81 11.77 15.48
N PRO A 26 -19.94 11.25 14.93
CA PRO A 26 -20.40 11.59 13.57
C PRO A 26 -20.49 13.10 13.31
N ALA A 27 -20.93 13.88 14.30
CA ALA A 27 -21.10 15.34 14.17
C ALA A 27 -19.78 16.10 13.94
N TYR A 28 -18.62 15.47 14.14
CA TYR A 28 -17.29 16.10 14.00
C TYR A 28 -16.40 15.38 12.98
N ALA A 29 -16.93 14.40 12.27
CA ALA A 29 -16.15 13.55 11.42
C ALA A 29 -15.49 14.27 10.22
N THR A 30 -16.03 15.40 9.79
CA THR A 30 -15.52 16.19 8.65
C THR A 30 -14.70 17.43 9.06
N VAL A 31 -14.61 17.73 10.36
CA VAL A 31 -13.98 18.98 10.87
C VAL A 31 -12.50 19.13 10.49
N CYS A 32 -11.79 18.01 10.35
CA CYS A 32 -10.34 18.00 10.09
C CYS A 32 -9.97 17.86 8.61
N GLY A 33 -10.93 17.91 7.69
CA GLY A 33 -10.70 17.73 6.25
C GLY A 33 -11.59 18.61 5.39
N ILE A 34 -11.57 18.35 4.10
CA ILE A 34 -12.44 19.00 3.10
C ILE A 34 -13.30 17.91 2.51
N THR A 35 -14.62 18.06 2.52
CA THR A 35 -15.54 17.11 1.90
C THR A 35 -15.51 17.25 0.38
N LYS A 36 -16.04 16.26 -0.34
CA LYS A 36 -16.10 16.32 -1.80
C LYS A 36 -16.99 17.46 -2.29
N ASP A 37 -18.09 17.72 -1.59
CA ASP A 37 -19.00 18.81 -1.94
C ASP A 37 -18.32 20.17 -1.71
N GLU A 38 -17.63 20.36 -0.58
CA GLU A 38 -16.84 21.57 -0.30
C GLU A 38 -15.70 21.76 -1.30
N LEU A 39 -15.03 20.68 -1.75
CA LEU A 39 -14.02 20.74 -2.80
C LEU A 39 -14.61 21.32 -4.08
N VAL A 40 -15.71 20.77 -4.56
CA VAL A 40 -16.32 21.21 -5.82
C VAL A 40 -16.90 22.61 -5.68
N GLU A 41 -17.58 22.91 -4.59
CA GLU A 41 -18.20 24.23 -4.37
C GLU A 41 -17.15 25.35 -4.26
N THR A 42 -16.05 25.09 -3.57
CA THR A 42 -15.07 26.13 -3.21
C THR A 42 -13.94 26.26 -4.24
N PHE A 43 -13.47 25.13 -4.80
CA PHE A 43 -12.22 25.06 -5.58
C PHE A 43 -12.45 24.77 -7.07
N THR A 44 -13.65 25.01 -7.61
CA THR A 44 -13.92 24.83 -9.05
C THR A 44 -12.89 25.53 -9.96
N PRO A 45 -12.48 26.80 -9.74
CA PRO A 45 -11.47 27.44 -10.58
C PRO A 45 -10.09 26.77 -10.52
N GLU A 46 -9.68 26.29 -9.34
CA GLU A 46 -8.41 25.59 -9.13
C GLU A 46 -8.43 24.21 -9.79
N ILE A 47 -9.56 23.49 -9.75
CA ILE A 47 -9.77 22.20 -10.42
C ILE A 47 -9.67 22.39 -11.94
N ASP A 48 -10.32 23.40 -12.50
CA ASP A 48 -10.26 23.70 -13.93
C ASP A 48 -8.83 24.03 -14.38
N ASN A 49 -8.13 24.90 -13.65
CA ASN A 49 -6.74 25.25 -13.92
C ASN A 49 -5.79 24.05 -13.84
N LEU A 50 -5.98 23.21 -12.81
CA LEU A 50 -5.19 21.97 -12.65
C LEU A 50 -5.45 21.01 -13.81
N GLY A 51 -6.72 20.85 -14.21
CA GLY A 51 -7.12 20.02 -15.35
C GLY A 51 -6.49 20.51 -16.65
N GLU A 52 -6.59 21.80 -16.97
CA GLU A 52 -6.00 22.39 -18.18
C GLU A 52 -4.49 22.13 -18.28
N LYS A 53 -3.76 22.37 -17.17
CA LYS A 53 -2.29 22.15 -17.14
C LYS A 53 -1.88 20.68 -17.25
N ASN A 54 -2.75 19.75 -16.89
CA ASN A 54 -2.48 18.32 -16.95
C ASN A 54 -3.17 17.60 -18.13
N GLY A 55 -3.92 18.33 -18.96
CA GLY A 55 -4.65 17.75 -20.10
C GLY A 55 -5.81 16.85 -19.68
N LEU A 56 -6.47 17.17 -18.57
CA LEU A 56 -7.58 16.44 -17.98
C LEU A 56 -8.87 17.28 -18.06
N THR A 57 -10.00 16.61 -18.20
CA THR A 57 -11.32 17.22 -17.99
C THR A 57 -11.56 17.49 -16.51
N PHE A 58 -12.57 18.27 -16.18
CA PHE A 58 -12.98 18.54 -14.79
C PHE A 58 -13.22 17.24 -14.03
N ASP A 59 -14.03 16.33 -14.58
CA ASP A 59 -14.37 15.06 -13.93
C ASP A 59 -13.15 14.15 -13.74
N GLU A 60 -12.25 14.08 -14.71
CA GLU A 60 -11.00 13.33 -14.59
C GLU A 60 -10.08 13.94 -13.54
N THR A 61 -10.06 15.27 -13.43
CA THR A 61 -9.30 15.99 -12.40
C THR A 61 -9.84 15.67 -11.01
N VAL A 62 -11.16 15.77 -10.82
CA VAL A 62 -11.82 15.42 -9.54
C VAL A 62 -11.59 13.95 -9.19
N CYS A 63 -11.72 13.04 -10.16
CA CYS A 63 -11.47 11.61 -9.95
C CYS A 63 -10.02 11.36 -9.47
N ARG A 64 -9.04 12.03 -10.09
CA ARG A 64 -7.64 11.90 -9.73
C ARG A 64 -7.31 12.52 -8.37
N LEU A 65 -7.91 13.69 -8.04
CA LEU A 65 -7.80 14.30 -6.71
C LEU A 65 -8.37 13.36 -5.64
N THR A 66 -9.53 12.75 -5.90
CA THR A 66 -10.16 11.79 -4.99
C THR A 66 -9.27 10.57 -4.76
N ALA A 67 -8.72 9.97 -5.81
CA ALA A 67 -7.87 8.80 -5.67
C ALA A 67 -6.60 9.08 -4.84
N LEU A 68 -6.02 10.29 -5.02
CA LEU A 68 -4.73 10.63 -4.40
C LEU A 68 -4.88 11.22 -2.99
N TYR A 69 -5.91 12.04 -2.71
CA TYR A 69 -5.91 12.89 -1.52
C TYR A 69 -7.15 12.78 -0.64
N ASP A 70 -8.19 12.06 -1.08
CA ASP A 70 -9.41 11.78 -0.31
C ASP A 70 -9.28 10.53 0.54
N GLY A 71 -10.32 10.23 1.32
CA GLY A 71 -10.55 8.92 1.94
C GLY A 71 -10.13 8.80 3.39
N TYR A 72 -9.84 9.91 4.08
CA TYR A 72 -9.73 9.90 5.54
C TYR A 72 -11.11 9.81 6.18
N HIS A 73 -11.35 8.77 6.96
CA HIS A 73 -12.57 8.58 7.73
C HIS A 73 -12.25 8.60 9.21
N PHE A 74 -12.88 9.51 9.94
CA PHE A 74 -12.73 9.69 11.39
C PHE A 74 -13.86 9.02 12.19
N GLU A 75 -14.84 8.46 11.48
CA GLU A 75 -15.97 7.72 12.04
C GLU A 75 -16.47 6.72 10.99
N GLU A 76 -17.06 5.59 11.41
CA GLU A 76 -17.37 4.45 10.54
C GLU A 76 -18.51 4.70 9.53
N SER A 77 -19.41 5.62 9.82
CA SER A 77 -20.56 5.96 8.95
C SER A 77 -20.40 7.26 8.18
N ALA A 78 -19.35 8.04 8.47
CA ALA A 78 -19.12 9.32 7.85
C ALA A 78 -18.50 9.17 6.45
N GLU A 79 -18.69 10.19 5.63
CA GLU A 79 -17.98 10.33 4.37
C GLU A 79 -16.47 10.54 4.57
N GLY A 80 -15.69 10.18 3.53
CA GLY A 80 -14.26 10.49 3.50
C GLY A 80 -14.03 11.98 3.29
N VAL A 81 -12.87 12.45 3.80
CA VAL A 81 -12.44 13.84 3.60
C VAL A 81 -11.05 13.88 2.99
N PHE A 82 -10.83 14.91 2.17
CA PHE A 82 -9.52 15.23 1.60
C PHE A 82 -8.57 15.75 2.66
N ASN A 83 -7.29 15.41 2.51
CA ASN A 83 -6.21 16.03 3.26
C ASN A 83 -6.02 17.48 2.78
N PRO A 84 -6.30 18.50 3.62
CA PRO A 84 -6.20 19.90 3.20
C PRO A 84 -4.78 20.30 2.79
N PHE A 85 -3.76 19.76 3.47
CA PHE A 85 -2.36 20.07 3.16
C PHE A 85 -1.98 19.62 1.75
N SER A 86 -2.24 18.37 1.41
CA SER A 86 -1.93 17.83 0.08
C SER A 86 -2.77 18.51 -1.01
N LEU A 87 -4.05 18.75 -0.75
CA LEU A 87 -4.97 19.39 -1.69
C LEU A 87 -4.53 20.83 -2.03
N LEU A 88 -4.16 21.63 -1.05
CA LEU A 88 -3.71 23.00 -1.29
C LEU A 88 -2.36 23.05 -2.02
N ASN A 89 -1.45 22.11 -1.71
CA ASN A 89 -0.17 22.03 -2.43
C ASN A 89 -0.32 21.61 -3.90
N VAL A 90 -1.25 20.72 -4.23
CA VAL A 90 -1.50 20.35 -5.63
C VAL A 90 -2.07 21.52 -6.42
N PHE A 91 -2.92 22.35 -5.83
CA PHE A 91 -3.44 23.56 -6.48
C PHE A 91 -2.37 24.63 -6.66
N ASP A 92 -1.48 24.81 -5.68
CA ASP A 92 -0.38 25.78 -5.78
C ASP A 92 0.65 25.36 -6.84
N SER A 93 1.05 24.10 -6.86
CA SER A 93 2.07 23.59 -7.79
C SER A 93 1.56 23.17 -9.16
N TYR A 94 0.25 22.95 -9.29
CA TYR A 94 -0.41 22.33 -10.47
C TYR A 94 0.14 20.94 -10.85
N LYS A 95 0.67 20.20 -9.88
CA LYS A 95 1.22 18.85 -10.08
C LYS A 95 0.59 17.88 -9.12
N PHE A 96 0.24 16.70 -9.60
CA PHE A 96 -0.12 15.57 -8.76
C PHE A 96 1.16 14.92 -8.24
N ASP A 97 1.42 15.03 -6.93
CA ASP A 97 2.64 14.52 -6.28
C ASP A 97 2.35 14.06 -4.85
N ASN A 98 3.34 13.47 -4.19
CA ASN A 98 3.27 13.03 -2.79
C ASN A 98 3.71 14.17 -1.85
N TYR A 99 2.80 15.03 -1.47
CA TYR A 99 3.10 16.18 -0.61
C TYR A 99 3.22 15.81 0.86
N TRP A 100 2.44 14.84 1.32
CA TRP A 100 2.37 14.50 2.73
C TRP A 100 3.71 13.99 3.28
N PHE A 101 4.42 13.17 2.51
CA PHE A 101 5.73 12.64 2.89
C PHE A 101 6.87 13.66 2.89
N GLN A 102 6.66 14.84 2.31
CA GLN A 102 7.64 15.93 2.35
C GLN A 102 7.78 16.56 3.75
N THR A 103 6.82 16.33 4.64
CA THR A 103 6.77 16.96 5.97
C THR A 103 7.49 16.18 7.07
N GLY A 104 7.86 14.94 6.85
CA GLY A 104 8.58 14.10 7.82
C GLY A 104 8.71 12.65 7.42
N THR A 105 9.85 12.07 7.78
CA THR A 105 10.14 10.64 7.54
C THR A 105 9.63 9.79 8.70
N PRO A 106 8.84 8.74 8.47
CA PRO A 106 8.30 7.88 9.51
C PRO A 106 9.31 6.84 10.04
N THR A 107 10.59 7.22 10.20
CA THR A 107 11.68 6.30 10.58
C THR A 107 11.33 5.48 11.82
N TYR A 108 10.73 6.12 12.83
CA TYR A 108 10.29 5.44 14.04
C TYR A 108 9.26 4.33 13.77
N LEU A 109 8.31 4.55 12.85
CA LEU A 109 7.31 3.55 12.48
C LEU A 109 7.92 2.35 11.76
N VAL A 110 8.94 2.58 10.95
CA VAL A 110 9.67 1.50 10.28
C VAL A 110 10.44 0.65 11.29
N ASP A 111 11.14 1.30 12.23
CA ASP A 111 11.84 0.60 13.30
C ASP A 111 10.85 -0.24 14.15
N LEU A 112 9.66 0.30 14.41
CA LEU A 112 8.61 -0.41 15.11
C LEU A 112 8.09 -1.63 14.32
N LEU A 113 7.87 -1.47 13.00
CA LEU A 113 7.46 -2.56 12.11
C LEU A 113 8.51 -3.69 12.07
N LYS A 114 9.80 -3.33 11.98
CA LYS A 114 10.91 -4.31 12.01
C LYS A 114 10.99 -5.05 13.34
N GLN A 115 10.94 -4.32 14.47
CA GLN A 115 11.04 -4.91 15.81
C GLN A 115 9.86 -5.81 16.14
N SER A 116 8.68 -5.52 15.60
CA SER A 116 7.47 -6.33 15.79
C SER A 116 7.37 -7.52 14.83
N ASP A 117 8.28 -7.66 13.86
CA ASP A 117 8.17 -8.63 12.75
C ASP A 117 6.78 -8.60 12.10
N TYR A 118 6.27 -7.38 11.88
CA TYR A 118 4.90 -7.17 11.39
C TYR A 118 4.76 -7.58 9.92
N ASP A 119 3.66 -8.26 9.60
CA ASP A 119 3.37 -8.65 8.23
C ASP A 119 2.85 -7.45 7.42
N LEU A 120 3.71 -6.87 6.57
CA LEU A 120 3.38 -5.70 5.76
C LEU A 120 2.18 -5.93 4.82
N ARG A 121 1.87 -7.18 4.47
CA ARG A 121 0.72 -7.51 3.61
C ARG A 121 -0.60 -7.13 4.28
N LEU A 122 -0.68 -7.26 5.61
CA LEU A 122 -1.86 -6.87 6.36
C LEU A 122 -2.15 -5.37 6.27
N LEU A 123 -1.11 -4.51 6.17
CA LEU A 123 -1.30 -3.07 5.98
C LEU A 123 -1.91 -2.75 4.60
N ILE A 124 -1.58 -3.56 3.60
CA ILE A 124 -2.03 -3.34 2.21
C ILE A 124 -3.45 -3.86 2.00
N ASP A 125 -3.76 -5.04 2.55
CA ASP A 125 -5.06 -5.70 2.40
C ASP A 125 -6.14 -5.11 3.32
N GLY A 126 -5.72 -4.39 4.34
CA GLY A 126 -6.57 -3.94 5.43
C GLY A 126 -6.51 -4.87 6.64
N VAL A 127 -6.57 -4.29 7.83
CA VAL A 127 -6.41 -5.02 9.09
C VAL A 127 -7.62 -4.80 9.99
N GLU A 128 -8.12 -5.89 10.56
CA GLU A 128 -9.22 -5.85 11.54
C GLU A 128 -8.69 -5.55 12.95
N VAL A 129 -9.31 -4.59 13.62
CA VAL A 129 -8.93 -4.16 14.97
C VAL A 129 -10.16 -3.93 15.85
N GLN A 130 -9.97 -4.06 17.16
CA GLN A 130 -10.96 -3.64 18.15
C GLN A 130 -10.88 -2.13 18.42
N ALA A 131 -11.93 -1.54 18.96
CA ALA A 131 -12.00 -0.12 19.32
C ALA A 131 -10.86 0.32 20.27
N SER A 132 -10.30 -0.55 21.09
CA SER A 132 -9.15 -0.27 21.94
C SER A 132 -7.91 0.18 21.17
N ALA A 133 -7.75 -0.26 19.90
CA ALA A 133 -6.63 0.14 19.05
C ALA A 133 -6.58 1.65 18.78
N PHE A 134 -7.69 2.37 18.89
CA PHE A 134 -7.73 3.83 18.68
C PHE A 134 -7.25 4.63 19.89
N SER A 135 -7.32 4.07 21.08
CA SER A 135 -7.00 4.74 22.36
C SER A 135 -5.69 4.27 22.99
N GLU A 136 -5.07 3.22 22.49
CA GLU A 136 -3.80 2.71 22.98
C GLU A 136 -2.64 3.60 22.52
N TYR A 137 -2.17 4.48 23.42
CA TYR A 137 -0.98 5.33 23.21
C TYR A 137 0.34 4.62 23.56
N ARG A 138 0.30 3.39 24.00
CA ARG A 138 1.52 2.63 24.29
C ARG A 138 2.05 2.07 22.98
N ALA A 139 3.21 2.58 22.56
CA ALA A 139 4.04 1.93 21.57
C ALA A 139 4.55 0.59 22.12
N GLU A 140 3.66 -0.37 22.24
CA GLU A 140 4.08 -1.73 22.52
C GLU A 140 4.75 -2.25 21.26
N ILE A 141 6.01 -2.67 21.40
CA ILE A 141 6.81 -3.22 20.28
C ILE A 141 6.08 -4.35 19.54
N ARG A 142 5.08 -4.97 20.19
CA ARG A 142 4.31 -6.10 19.63
C ARG A 142 3.17 -5.70 18.70
N ASN A 143 2.63 -4.48 18.81
CA ASN A 143 1.51 -4.02 17.99
C ASN A 143 1.76 -2.60 17.46
N PRO A 144 2.23 -2.45 16.21
CA PRO A 144 2.50 -1.13 15.63
C PRO A 144 1.24 -0.37 15.17
N LEU A 145 0.09 -1.05 15.04
CA LEU A 145 -1.11 -0.51 14.41
C LEU A 145 -1.66 0.77 15.06
N PRO A 146 -1.77 0.88 16.40
CA PRO A 146 -2.26 2.11 17.03
C PRO A 146 -1.42 3.32 16.66
N MET A 147 -0.09 3.16 16.61
CA MET A 147 0.83 4.24 16.26
C MET A 147 0.72 4.62 14.77
N ILE A 148 0.62 3.62 13.89
CA ILE A 148 0.47 3.84 12.44
C ILE A 148 -0.86 4.56 12.15
N TYR A 149 -1.96 4.17 12.82
CA TYR A 149 -3.25 4.84 12.72
C TYR A 149 -3.21 6.28 13.23
N GLN A 150 -2.71 6.50 14.46
CA GLN A 150 -2.64 7.84 15.07
C GLN A 150 -1.70 8.79 14.32
N SER A 151 -0.71 8.25 13.60
CA SER A 151 0.15 9.03 12.71
C SER A 151 -0.49 9.33 11.35
N GLY A 152 -1.74 8.91 11.11
CA GLY A 152 -2.50 9.22 9.89
C GLY A 152 -2.15 8.36 8.68
N TYR A 153 -1.37 7.28 8.83
CA TYR A 153 -1.07 6.35 7.72
C TYR A 153 -2.22 5.38 7.46
N LEU A 154 -3.03 5.10 8.47
CA LEU A 154 -4.24 4.28 8.31
C LEU A 154 -5.47 5.09 8.69
N THR A 155 -6.60 4.69 8.15
CA THR A 155 -7.92 5.25 8.45
C THR A 155 -8.95 4.14 8.57
N ILE A 156 -10.15 4.45 9.05
CA ILE A 156 -11.27 3.51 9.12
C ILE A 156 -11.79 3.28 7.70
N LYS A 157 -11.82 2.02 7.25
CA LYS A 157 -12.39 1.62 5.95
C LYS A 157 -13.71 0.87 6.09
N GLY A 158 -14.03 0.41 7.28
CA GLY A 158 -15.27 -0.29 7.55
C GLY A 158 -15.44 -0.64 9.01
N TYR A 159 -16.65 -1.03 9.35
CA TYR A 159 -17.02 -1.52 10.69
C TYR A 159 -18.00 -2.67 10.57
N ASP A 160 -17.64 -3.81 11.14
CA ASP A 160 -18.54 -4.95 11.29
C ASP A 160 -19.28 -4.86 12.64
N LYS A 161 -20.59 -4.59 12.56
CA LYS A 161 -21.45 -4.43 13.74
C LYS A 161 -21.70 -5.75 14.48
N GLU A 162 -21.63 -6.89 13.80
CA GLU A 162 -21.92 -8.19 14.41
C GLU A 162 -20.82 -8.62 15.37
N VAL A 163 -19.54 -8.36 14.97
CA VAL A 163 -18.37 -8.73 15.77
C VAL A 163 -17.66 -7.55 16.41
N SER A 164 -18.16 -6.31 16.17
CA SER A 164 -17.59 -5.05 16.69
C SER A 164 -16.13 -4.84 16.30
N LEU A 165 -15.79 -5.15 15.05
CA LEU A 165 -14.45 -4.96 14.49
C LEU A 165 -14.42 -3.84 13.45
N TYR A 166 -13.39 -3.02 13.54
CA TYR A 166 -13.05 -2.01 12.54
C TYR A 166 -12.05 -2.57 11.55
N THR A 167 -12.21 -2.23 10.29
CA THR A 167 -11.19 -2.47 9.27
C THR A 167 -10.41 -1.19 9.05
N LEU A 168 -9.08 -1.25 9.25
CA LEU A 168 -8.17 -0.14 8.94
C LEU A 168 -7.45 -0.40 7.62
N GLY A 169 -7.21 0.66 6.85
CA GLY A 169 -6.45 0.62 5.61
C GLY A 169 -5.87 1.99 5.26
N PHE A 170 -5.06 2.06 4.23
CA PHE A 170 -4.55 3.35 3.75
C PHE A 170 -5.69 4.26 3.31
N PRO A 171 -5.65 5.56 3.63
CA PRO A 171 -6.71 6.50 3.23
C PRO A 171 -6.80 6.61 1.71
N ASN A 172 -5.69 6.76 1.03
CA ASN A 172 -5.60 7.06 -0.39
C ASN A 172 -4.26 6.60 -0.99
N ASP A 173 -4.11 6.82 -2.28
CA ASP A 173 -2.94 6.40 -3.04
C ASP A 173 -1.67 7.20 -2.68
N GLU A 174 -1.77 8.49 -2.33
CA GLU A 174 -0.64 9.28 -1.85
C GLU A 174 0.03 8.62 -0.65
N VAL A 175 -0.77 8.33 0.38
CA VAL A 175 -0.28 7.73 1.62
C VAL A 175 0.17 6.29 1.40
N ARG A 176 -0.62 5.51 0.66
CA ARG A 176 -0.30 4.10 0.36
C ARG A 176 1.05 3.96 -0.33
N TYR A 177 1.21 4.62 -1.45
CA TYR A 177 2.43 4.48 -2.26
C TYR A 177 3.62 5.18 -1.62
N GLY A 178 3.41 6.34 -1.00
CA GLY A 178 4.47 7.03 -0.27
C GLY A 178 5.02 6.19 0.87
N PHE A 179 4.13 5.57 1.68
CA PHE A 179 4.54 4.71 2.79
C PHE A 179 5.27 3.44 2.32
N LEU A 180 4.74 2.79 1.29
CA LEU A 180 5.37 1.59 0.72
C LEU A 180 6.73 1.89 0.08
N ASN A 181 6.86 3.00 -0.67
CA ASN A 181 8.16 3.46 -1.20
C ASN A 181 9.16 3.70 -0.07
N PHE A 182 8.71 4.33 1.02
CA PHE A 182 9.55 4.60 2.16
C PHE A 182 9.99 3.32 2.89
N LEU A 183 9.20 2.25 2.87
CA LEU A 183 9.57 0.97 3.50
C LEU A 183 10.68 0.22 2.76
N ILE A 184 10.74 0.28 1.44
CA ILE A 184 11.67 -0.53 0.63
C ILE A 184 13.14 -0.41 1.08
N PRO A 185 13.73 0.78 1.28
CA PRO A 185 15.13 0.92 1.69
C PRO A 185 15.47 0.26 3.03
N TYR A 186 14.48 0.08 3.89
CA TYR A 186 14.68 -0.54 5.21
C TYR A 186 14.61 -2.07 5.17
N TYR A 187 14.03 -2.63 4.13
CA TYR A 187 13.88 -4.07 3.90
C TYR A 187 14.78 -4.59 2.78
N THR A 188 15.47 -3.67 2.08
CA THR A 188 16.42 -3.98 1.01
C THR A 188 17.64 -3.05 1.14
N GLU A 189 18.71 -3.29 0.38
CA GLU A 189 19.85 -2.37 0.28
C GLU A 189 19.63 -1.27 -0.78
N VAL A 190 18.47 -1.26 -1.42
CA VAL A 190 18.11 -0.27 -2.44
C VAL A 190 17.81 1.06 -1.76
N SER A 191 18.47 2.14 -2.19
CA SER A 191 18.21 3.46 -1.65
C SER A 191 16.84 3.99 -2.05
N ASP A 192 16.31 4.95 -1.28
CA ASP A 192 15.04 5.61 -1.57
C ASP A 192 15.00 6.22 -2.99
N ALA A 193 16.08 6.87 -3.42
CA ALA A 193 16.21 7.42 -4.76
C ALA A 193 16.19 6.35 -5.88
N GLU A 194 16.63 5.13 -5.59
CA GLU A 194 16.68 4.03 -6.55
C GLU A 194 15.37 3.25 -6.61
N THR A 195 14.59 3.21 -5.52
CA THR A 195 13.34 2.45 -5.46
C THR A 195 12.39 2.84 -6.58
N GLY A 196 12.10 4.12 -6.73
CA GLY A 196 11.24 4.61 -7.82
C GLY A 196 11.76 4.25 -9.21
N PHE A 197 13.10 4.27 -9.39
CA PHE A 197 13.74 3.89 -10.64
C PHE A 197 13.56 2.39 -10.95
N TYR A 198 13.69 1.49 -9.95
CA TYR A 198 13.42 0.07 -10.12
C TYR A 198 11.96 -0.19 -10.51
N ILE A 199 11.01 0.43 -9.82
CA ILE A 199 9.57 0.27 -10.11
C ILE A 199 9.24 0.70 -11.55
N VAL A 200 9.74 1.86 -11.99
CA VAL A 200 9.54 2.34 -13.37
C VAL A 200 10.16 1.38 -14.40
N LYS A 201 11.33 0.81 -14.12
CA LYS A 201 11.96 -0.17 -15.02
C LYS A 201 11.20 -1.47 -15.09
N PHE A 202 10.76 -2.03 -13.96
CA PHE A 202 9.88 -3.20 -13.93
C PHE A 202 8.65 -3.00 -14.81
N MET A 203 8.05 -1.80 -14.71
CA MET A 203 6.90 -1.46 -15.52
C MET A 203 7.18 -1.39 -17.02
N ARG A 204 8.30 -0.77 -17.40
CA ARG A 204 8.69 -0.68 -18.82
C ARG A 204 8.96 -2.06 -19.43
N GLU A 205 9.60 -2.94 -18.68
CA GLU A 205 9.93 -4.29 -19.09
C GLU A 205 8.64 -5.13 -19.30
N LEU A 206 7.69 -5.08 -18.36
CA LEU A 206 6.41 -5.78 -18.53
C LEU A 206 5.54 -5.16 -19.63
N ARG A 207 5.53 -3.82 -19.78
CA ARG A 207 4.80 -3.18 -20.90
C ARG A 207 5.33 -3.60 -22.27
N SER A 208 6.63 -3.86 -22.38
CA SER A 208 7.24 -4.38 -23.62
C SER A 208 7.10 -5.89 -23.78
N GLY A 209 6.56 -6.62 -22.79
CA GLY A 209 6.47 -8.07 -22.80
C GLY A 209 7.80 -8.77 -22.51
N ASN A 210 8.83 -8.04 -22.06
CA ASN A 210 10.17 -8.60 -21.80
C ASN A 210 10.26 -9.18 -20.37
N VAL A 211 9.74 -10.40 -20.21
CA VAL A 211 9.73 -11.11 -18.92
C VAL A 211 11.16 -11.41 -18.46
N ASP A 212 12.07 -11.75 -19.36
CA ASP A 212 13.45 -12.05 -18.98
C ASP A 212 14.15 -10.87 -18.33
N ALA A 213 14.07 -9.68 -18.96
CA ALA A 213 14.67 -8.46 -18.40
C ALA A 213 14.04 -8.08 -17.06
N PHE A 214 12.71 -8.22 -16.94
CA PHE A 214 12.00 -8.01 -15.68
C PHE A 214 12.51 -8.94 -14.58
N MET A 215 12.62 -10.24 -14.87
CA MET A 215 13.03 -11.25 -13.89
C MET A 215 14.51 -11.12 -13.50
N GLU A 216 15.40 -10.81 -14.46
CA GLU A 216 16.81 -10.52 -14.14
C GLU A 216 16.96 -9.29 -13.24
N ARG A 217 16.20 -8.23 -13.52
CA ARG A 217 16.20 -7.04 -12.66
C ARG A 217 15.63 -7.34 -11.27
N LEU A 218 14.59 -8.16 -11.20
CA LEU A 218 13.99 -8.58 -9.94
C LEU A 218 14.97 -9.42 -9.11
N LYS A 219 15.77 -10.28 -9.75
CA LYS A 219 16.88 -11.01 -9.10
C LYS A 219 17.93 -10.05 -8.52
N VAL A 220 18.33 -9.02 -9.27
CA VAL A 220 19.29 -8.02 -8.79
C VAL A 220 18.70 -7.25 -7.59
N PHE A 221 17.43 -6.88 -7.67
CA PHE A 221 16.74 -6.22 -6.57
C PHE A 221 16.73 -7.07 -5.29
N PHE A 222 16.41 -8.37 -5.39
CA PHE A 222 16.41 -9.28 -4.25
C PHE A 222 17.82 -9.66 -3.76
N ALA A 223 18.85 -9.57 -4.60
CA ALA A 223 20.24 -9.83 -4.19
C ALA A 223 20.76 -8.80 -3.19
N GLY A 224 20.22 -7.58 -3.19
CA GLY A 224 20.52 -6.53 -2.23
C GLY A 224 19.80 -6.64 -0.88
N MET A 225 19.20 -7.79 -0.54
CA MET A 225 18.52 -7.94 0.75
C MET A 225 19.50 -8.25 1.89
N PRO A 226 19.44 -7.50 3.02
CA PRO A 226 20.32 -7.73 4.18
C PRO A 226 20.13 -9.11 4.80
N TYR A 227 21.22 -9.74 5.21
CA TYR A 227 21.24 -11.10 5.80
C TYR A 227 20.57 -11.19 7.18
N GLU A 228 20.42 -10.06 7.87
CA GLU A 228 20.02 -9.99 9.27
C GLU A 228 18.52 -9.87 9.51
N LEU A 229 17.71 -9.72 8.45
CA LEU A 229 16.29 -9.37 8.55
C LEU A 229 15.38 -10.59 8.71
N SER A 230 15.50 -11.35 9.77
CA SER A 230 14.53 -12.33 10.28
C SER A 230 14.83 -13.81 10.14
N GLU A 231 14.46 -14.57 11.18
CA GLU A 231 14.40 -16.04 11.20
C GLU A 231 13.38 -16.59 10.17
N ASN A 232 12.46 -15.74 9.67
CA ASN A 232 11.38 -16.13 8.77
C ASN A 232 11.57 -15.61 7.34
N THR A 233 12.62 -16.11 6.69
CA THR A 233 13.07 -15.71 5.35
C THR A 233 11.95 -15.74 4.29
N GLU A 234 11.05 -16.74 4.36
CA GLU A 234 9.94 -16.90 3.40
C GLU A 234 8.95 -15.73 3.46
N ARG A 235 8.47 -15.44 4.66
CA ARG A 235 7.50 -14.38 4.91
C ARG A 235 8.05 -13.02 4.48
N HIS A 236 9.34 -12.78 4.70
CA HIS A 236 10.02 -11.56 4.31
C HIS A 236 10.06 -11.39 2.79
N TYR A 237 10.48 -12.41 2.03
CA TYR A 237 10.49 -12.35 0.56
C TYR A 237 9.08 -12.15 -0.02
N GLN A 238 8.09 -12.85 0.53
CA GLN A 238 6.70 -12.69 0.12
C GLN A 238 6.20 -11.27 0.40
N ALA A 239 6.52 -10.69 1.56
CA ALA A 239 6.11 -9.33 1.91
C ALA A 239 6.73 -8.29 0.98
N ILE A 240 8.04 -8.34 0.72
CA ILE A 240 8.72 -7.42 -0.18
C ILE A 240 8.20 -7.56 -1.62
N PHE A 241 8.03 -8.79 -2.07
CA PHE A 241 7.41 -9.05 -3.37
C PHE A 241 6.03 -8.38 -3.47
N TYR A 242 5.21 -8.56 -2.44
CA TYR A 242 3.89 -7.98 -2.37
C TYR A 242 3.93 -6.43 -2.41
N VAL A 243 4.86 -5.82 -1.68
CA VAL A 243 5.10 -4.36 -1.69
C VAL A 243 5.51 -3.89 -3.09
N VAL A 244 6.49 -4.55 -3.73
CA VAL A 244 6.97 -4.19 -5.08
C VAL A 244 5.83 -4.21 -6.10
N PHE A 245 5.06 -5.30 -6.13
CA PHE A 245 3.93 -5.42 -7.07
C PHE A 245 2.81 -4.43 -6.76
N THR A 246 2.57 -4.10 -5.50
CA THR A 246 1.63 -3.05 -5.11
C THR A 246 2.10 -1.68 -5.61
N LEU A 247 3.40 -1.37 -5.47
CA LEU A 247 3.98 -0.12 -5.98
C LEU A 247 3.90 -0.01 -7.51
N MET A 248 4.01 -1.13 -8.22
CA MET A 248 3.79 -1.15 -9.67
C MET A 248 2.36 -0.72 -10.03
N GLY A 249 1.41 -0.88 -9.11
CA GLY A 249 0.02 -0.44 -9.25
C GLY A 249 -0.17 1.04 -9.54
N GLN A 250 0.82 1.89 -9.24
CA GLN A 250 0.83 3.31 -9.63
C GLN A 250 0.79 3.52 -11.14
N PHE A 251 1.27 2.56 -11.91
CA PHE A 251 1.51 2.70 -13.35
C PHE A 251 0.69 1.75 -14.21
N VAL A 252 0.18 0.66 -13.62
CA VAL A 252 -0.62 -0.37 -14.28
C VAL A 252 -1.62 -0.95 -13.30
N GLU A 253 -2.64 -1.59 -13.82
CA GLU A 253 -3.56 -2.36 -13.01
C GLU A 253 -2.85 -3.61 -12.46
N THR A 254 -2.66 -3.67 -11.16
CA THR A 254 -2.11 -4.86 -10.47
C THR A 254 -3.12 -5.39 -9.47
N GLU A 255 -3.26 -6.72 -9.46
CA GLU A 255 -3.94 -7.44 -8.40
C GLU A 255 -2.91 -8.31 -7.71
N VAL A 256 -2.55 -7.99 -6.47
CA VAL A 256 -1.66 -8.80 -5.63
C VAL A 256 -2.47 -9.36 -4.49
N ARG A 257 -2.34 -10.65 -4.20
CA ARG A 257 -3.20 -11.30 -3.20
C ARG A 257 -2.39 -12.22 -2.29
N SER A 258 -2.72 -12.19 -1.02
CA SER A 258 -2.14 -13.06 0.00
C SER A 258 -2.99 -14.31 0.30
N ALA A 259 -4.20 -14.42 -0.28
CA ALA A 259 -5.16 -15.48 0.05
C ALA A 259 -5.00 -16.73 -0.83
N ARG A 260 -5.12 -17.92 -0.21
CA ARG A 260 -5.10 -19.20 -0.91
C ARG A 260 -6.22 -19.31 -1.97
N GLY A 261 -5.87 -19.84 -3.14
CA GLY A 261 -6.85 -20.16 -4.20
C GLY A 261 -6.94 -19.14 -5.33
N ARG A 262 -6.00 -18.19 -5.40
CA ARG A 262 -5.83 -17.21 -6.49
C ARG A 262 -4.36 -17.05 -6.82
N ALA A 263 -4.05 -16.53 -8.03
CA ALA A 263 -2.67 -16.20 -8.40
C ALA A 263 -2.05 -15.21 -7.40
N ASP A 264 -0.77 -15.37 -7.13
CA ASP A 264 -0.05 -14.50 -6.19
C ASP A 264 0.02 -13.05 -6.68
N ALA A 265 0.16 -12.85 -8.00
CA ALA A 265 0.01 -11.53 -8.59
C ALA A 265 -0.50 -11.60 -10.04
N VAL A 266 -1.31 -10.60 -10.42
CA VAL A 266 -1.73 -10.36 -11.80
C VAL A 266 -1.36 -8.93 -12.16
N VAL A 267 -0.65 -8.75 -13.28
CA VAL A 267 -0.28 -7.43 -13.81
C VAL A 267 -0.91 -7.26 -15.18
N LYS A 268 -1.72 -6.22 -15.34
CA LYS A 268 -2.40 -5.91 -16.58
C LYS A 268 -1.79 -4.65 -17.21
N THR A 269 -1.15 -4.81 -18.35
CA THR A 269 -0.66 -3.70 -19.17
C THR A 269 -1.62 -3.45 -20.34
N LYS A 270 -1.29 -2.53 -21.23
CA LYS A 270 -2.11 -2.25 -22.43
C LYS A 270 -2.23 -3.49 -23.34
N ASP A 271 -1.14 -4.26 -23.50
CA ASP A 271 -1.04 -5.32 -24.51
C ASP A 271 -0.92 -6.73 -23.89
N PHE A 272 -0.67 -6.81 -22.57
CA PHE A 272 -0.40 -8.08 -21.88
C PHE A 272 -1.15 -8.19 -20.56
N ILE A 273 -1.46 -9.43 -20.17
CA ILE A 273 -1.84 -9.81 -18.81
C ILE A 273 -0.85 -10.88 -18.35
N PHE A 274 -0.13 -10.57 -17.28
CA PHE A 274 0.82 -11.48 -16.65
C PHE A 274 0.18 -12.07 -15.39
N VAL A 275 0.24 -13.40 -15.27
CA VAL A 275 -0.19 -14.12 -14.06
C VAL A 275 1.04 -14.77 -13.45
N PHE A 276 1.38 -14.34 -12.23
CA PHE A 276 2.54 -14.83 -11.49
C PHE A 276 2.11 -15.80 -10.40
N GLU A 277 2.86 -16.87 -10.26
CA GLU A 277 2.79 -17.80 -9.13
C GLU A 277 4.19 -18.06 -8.60
N PHE A 278 4.34 -18.05 -7.28
CA PHE A 278 5.63 -18.19 -6.60
C PHE A 278 5.68 -19.48 -5.80
N LYS A 279 6.84 -20.10 -5.83
CA LYS A 279 7.18 -21.25 -4.98
C LYS A 279 8.39 -20.91 -4.15
N LEU A 280 8.44 -21.47 -2.95
CA LEU A 280 9.63 -21.47 -2.11
C LEU A 280 10.18 -22.87 -1.99
N ASN A 281 11.44 -23.07 -2.40
CA ASN A 281 12.11 -24.37 -2.44
C ASN A 281 11.32 -25.46 -3.24
N GLY A 282 10.55 -25.03 -4.25
CA GLY A 282 9.88 -25.86 -5.23
C GLY A 282 10.55 -25.76 -6.59
N THR A 283 9.74 -25.71 -7.65
CA THR A 283 10.20 -25.46 -9.02
C THR A 283 9.33 -24.42 -9.72
N ALA A 284 9.89 -23.75 -10.72
CA ALA A 284 9.14 -22.81 -11.56
C ALA A 284 8.06 -23.53 -12.38
N GLU A 285 8.31 -24.79 -12.76
CA GLU A 285 7.36 -25.65 -13.48
C GLU A 285 6.15 -26.03 -12.61
N GLU A 286 6.36 -26.31 -11.31
CA GLU A 286 5.27 -26.54 -10.35
C GLU A 286 4.40 -25.28 -10.19
N ALA A 287 5.00 -24.08 -10.21
CA ALA A 287 4.27 -22.82 -10.19
C ALA A 287 3.41 -22.66 -11.45
N LEU A 288 3.97 -22.90 -12.65
CA LEU A 288 3.20 -22.86 -13.90
C LEU A 288 2.05 -23.86 -13.91
N LYS A 289 2.32 -25.09 -13.44
CA LYS A 289 1.31 -26.15 -13.34
C LYS A 289 0.14 -25.72 -12.43
N GLN A 290 0.43 -25.05 -11.31
CA GLN A 290 -0.59 -24.55 -10.42
C GLN A 290 -1.47 -23.48 -11.09
N ILE A 291 -0.90 -22.56 -11.89
CA ILE A 291 -1.67 -21.58 -12.66
C ILE A 291 -2.70 -22.28 -13.54
N ASP A 292 -2.30 -23.36 -14.23
CA ASP A 292 -3.17 -24.12 -15.12
C ASP A 292 -4.23 -24.90 -14.34
N GLU A 293 -3.82 -25.68 -13.33
CA GLU A 293 -4.73 -26.52 -12.53
C GLU A 293 -5.79 -25.72 -11.77
N LYS A 294 -5.45 -24.51 -11.34
CA LYS A 294 -6.36 -23.61 -10.64
C LYS A 294 -7.16 -22.70 -11.58
N GLY A 295 -6.83 -22.70 -12.88
CA GLY A 295 -7.53 -21.92 -13.88
C GLY A 295 -7.40 -20.40 -13.69
N TYR A 296 -6.26 -19.93 -13.20
CA TYR A 296 -6.04 -18.50 -12.89
C TYR A 296 -6.14 -17.58 -14.12
N LEU A 297 -5.98 -18.12 -15.33
CA LEU A 297 -6.13 -17.39 -16.58
C LEU A 297 -7.56 -17.33 -17.11
N ILE A 298 -8.47 -18.19 -16.61
CA ILE A 298 -9.84 -18.28 -17.12
C ILE A 298 -10.55 -16.92 -17.17
N PRO A 299 -10.46 -16.04 -16.13
CA PRO A 299 -11.13 -14.74 -16.15
C PRO A 299 -10.67 -13.81 -17.29
N TYR A 300 -9.50 -14.09 -17.88
CA TYR A 300 -8.86 -13.21 -18.86
C TYR A 300 -8.88 -13.76 -20.29
N THR A 301 -9.44 -14.93 -20.53
CA THR A 301 -9.44 -15.61 -21.85
C THR A 301 -10.19 -14.83 -22.94
N LEU A 302 -11.12 -13.96 -22.58
CA LEU A 302 -11.89 -13.14 -23.53
C LEU A 302 -11.44 -11.66 -23.55
N ASP A 303 -10.36 -11.32 -22.85
CA ASP A 303 -9.90 -9.93 -22.70
C ASP A 303 -9.28 -9.36 -24.00
N GLY A 304 -8.71 -10.19 -24.85
CA GLY A 304 -8.08 -9.81 -26.11
C GLY A 304 -6.60 -9.43 -26.00
N ARG A 305 -6.06 -9.26 -24.80
CA ARG A 305 -4.62 -9.05 -24.55
C ARG A 305 -3.87 -10.38 -24.57
N LYS A 306 -2.56 -10.31 -24.79
CA LYS A 306 -1.68 -11.49 -24.72
C LYS A 306 -1.58 -11.97 -23.27
N LEU A 307 -1.90 -13.22 -23.02
CA LEU A 307 -1.79 -13.84 -21.70
C LEU A 307 -0.40 -14.45 -21.52
N VAL A 308 0.22 -14.15 -20.40
CA VAL A 308 1.53 -14.67 -20.02
C VAL A 308 1.45 -15.25 -18.61
N ARG A 309 1.74 -16.53 -18.47
CA ARG A 309 1.90 -17.17 -17.17
C ARG A 309 3.38 -17.21 -16.80
N VAL A 310 3.69 -16.89 -15.55
CA VAL A 310 5.05 -16.81 -15.02
C VAL A 310 5.14 -17.58 -13.72
N GLY A 311 5.86 -18.69 -13.74
CA GLY A 311 6.21 -19.45 -12.55
C GLY A 311 7.58 -19.04 -12.04
N VAL A 312 7.70 -18.77 -10.75
CA VAL A 312 8.94 -18.34 -10.12
C VAL A 312 9.23 -19.20 -8.90
N ASN A 313 10.46 -19.69 -8.79
CA ASN A 313 10.93 -20.38 -7.60
C ASN A 313 11.96 -19.54 -6.85
N PHE A 314 11.72 -19.34 -5.55
CA PHE A 314 12.68 -18.79 -4.61
C PHE A 314 13.42 -19.91 -3.87
N SER A 315 14.73 -19.77 -3.74
CA SER A 315 15.56 -20.68 -2.93
C SER A 315 15.90 -20.02 -1.59
N LYS A 316 15.60 -20.72 -0.50
CA LYS A 316 16.07 -20.30 0.84
C LYS A 316 17.59 -20.32 0.95
N GLU A 317 18.24 -21.29 0.29
CA GLU A 317 19.69 -21.43 0.31
C GLU A 317 20.37 -20.26 -0.42
N LYS A 318 19.91 -19.97 -1.64
CA LYS A 318 20.42 -18.85 -2.46
C LYS A 318 19.89 -17.50 -2.01
N ARG A 319 18.85 -17.46 -1.19
CA ARG A 319 18.14 -16.25 -0.74
C ARG A 319 17.75 -15.35 -1.90
N ASN A 320 17.36 -15.93 -3.00
CA ASN A 320 17.00 -15.22 -4.22
C ASN A 320 16.13 -16.09 -5.13
N ILE A 321 15.69 -15.50 -6.24
CA ILE A 321 15.05 -16.22 -7.33
C ILE A 321 16.05 -17.23 -7.91
N ASP A 322 15.68 -18.50 -7.85
CA ASP A 322 16.48 -19.63 -8.33
C ASP A 322 16.18 -19.96 -9.78
N SER A 323 14.90 -20.14 -10.10
CA SER A 323 14.45 -20.48 -11.45
C SER A 323 13.17 -19.75 -11.81
N VAL A 324 13.01 -19.49 -13.10
CA VAL A 324 11.83 -18.86 -13.71
C VAL A 324 11.46 -19.67 -14.94
N SER A 325 10.18 -19.93 -15.10
CA SER A 325 9.62 -20.50 -16.32
C SER A 325 8.39 -19.70 -16.73
N TYR A 326 8.25 -19.35 -18.01
CA TYR A 326 7.09 -18.61 -18.48
C TYR A 326 6.65 -19.07 -19.86
N THR A 327 5.38 -18.81 -20.19
CA THR A 327 4.82 -19.16 -21.49
C THR A 327 3.85 -18.07 -21.93
N HIS A 328 4.03 -17.63 -23.18
CA HIS A 328 3.05 -16.81 -23.87
C HIS A 328 1.94 -17.70 -24.41
N LEU A 329 0.69 -17.39 -24.06
CA LEU A 329 -0.47 -18.03 -24.66
C LEU A 329 -0.96 -17.15 -25.80
N THR A 330 -0.90 -17.65 -27.03
CA THR A 330 -1.56 -17.05 -28.18
C THR A 330 -2.99 -17.60 -28.18
N LEU A 331 -3.96 -16.74 -27.94
CA LEU A 331 -5.38 -17.08 -28.07
C LEU A 331 -5.78 -17.07 -29.54
#